data_52e44ce966a9a05175425d82a09feada
#
_entry.id   52e44ce966a9a05175425d82a09feada
#
_cell.length_a   1.000
_cell.length_b   1.000
_cell.length_c   1.000
_cell.angle_alpha   90.00
_cell.angle_beta   90.00
_cell.angle_gamma   90.00
#
_symmetry.space_group_name_H-M   'P 1'
#
loop_
_entity.id
_entity.type
_entity.pdbx_description
1 polymer ?
#
loop_
_entity_poly.entity_id
_entity_poly.type
_entity_poly.pdbx_seq_one_letter_code
_entity_poly.pdbx_strand_id
1 'polypeptide(L)'
;MPAEKTHLAICNLTKEQYPQIKTLMDQAYPGLGGAWPSHTIFRLIDQFPEGQIGIVDDGVLVGIALSVQVDYGRFSNPHTYEDIVDGHDRVFSDPEGDALYGLDVVISSTHRGMRLGRRLYDARKELCRQYNLRAILAGGRIPRYYNHSAEMTPMEYIEKVDHKELYDPILSFQLSNDFQVKRLLKK
;
A
#
# COMPACT_ATOMS: atom_id res chain seq x y z
N MET A 1 -30.25 -17.32 -4.55
CA MET A 1 -30.28 -16.27 -3.52
C MET A 1 -29.85 -14.98 -4.19
N PRO A 2 -30.58 -13.86 -4.07
CA PRO A 2 -30.12 -12.59 -4.64
C PRO A 2 -28.82 -12.20 -3.92
N ALA A 3 -27.80 -11.76 -4.69
CA ALA A 3 -26.58 -11.22 -4.12
C ALA A 3 -26.94 -10.02 -3.25
N GLU A 4 -26.56 -10.03 -1.97
CA GLU A 4 -26.67 -8.86 -1.11
C GLU A 4 -26.02 -7.68 -1.83
N LYS A 5 -26.76 -6.57 -1.93
CA LYS A 5 -26.22 -5.33 -2.47
C LYS A 5 -25.20 -4.78 -1.49
N THR A 6 -23.90 -5.03 -1.74
CA THR A 6 -22.82 -4.43 -0.97
C THR A 6 -22.78 -2.92 -1.19
N HIS A 7 -22.80 -2.13 -0.14
CA HIS A 7 -22.71 -0.67 -0.18
C HIS A 7 -21.26 -0.21 0.03
N LEU A 8 -20.40 -0.57 -0.93
CA LEU A 8 -18.97 -0.23 -0.89
C LEU A 8 -18.74 1.27 -1.14
N ALA A 9 -18.22 1.98 -0.14
CA ALA A 9 -17.86 3.37 -0.23
C ALA A 9 -16.38 3.61 0.10
N ILE A 10 -15.75 4.58 -0.60
CA ILE A 10 -14.42 5.09 -0.24
C ILE A 10 -14.60 6.20 0.80
N CYS A 11 -13.74 6.20 1.81
CA CYS A 11 -13.70 7.21 2.86
C CYS A 11 -12.27 7.57 3.24
N ASN A 12 -12.08 8.67 3.95
CA ASN A 12 -10.85 8.92 4.67
C ASN A 12 -10.92 8.19 6.03
N LEU A 13 -9.80 7.62 6.45
CA LEU A 13 -9.71 6.94 7.73
C LEU A 13 -9.76 7.94 8.89
N THR A 14 -10.41 7.54 9.97
CA THR A 14 -10.47 8.31 11.22
C THR A 14 -9.81 7.54 12.36
N LYS A 15 -9.45 8.25 13.44
CA LYS A 15 -8.82 7.65 14.63
C LYS A 15 -9.75 6.65 15.33
N GLU A 16 -11.07 6.90 15.28
CA GLU A 16 -12.09 6.04 15.85
C GLU A 16 -12.16 4.66 15.17
N GLN A 17 -11.73 4.60 13.89
CA GLN A 17 -11.66 3.35 13.13
C GLN A 17 -10.42 2.50 13.44
N TYR A 18 -9.51 2.97 14.32
CA TYR A 18 -8.29 2.24 14.63
C TYR A 18 -8.51 0.77 15.04
N PRO A 19 -9.52 0.40 15.84
CA PRO A 19 -9.78 -1.01 16.14
C PRO A 19 -10.04 -1.86 14.89
N GLN A 20 -10.73 -1.32 13.89
CA GLN A 20 -10.98 -1.99 12.62
C GLN A 20 -9.71 -2.03 11.75
N ILE A 21 -8.94 -0.95 11.70
CA ILE A 21 -7.63 -0.90 11.02
C ILE A 21 -6.71 -1.97 11.59
N LYS A 22 -6.62 -2.03 12.93
CA LYS A 22 -5.82 -3.03 13.63
C LYS A 22 -6.22 -4.46 13.25
N THR A 23 -7.50 -4.75 13.27
CA THR A 23 -8.03 -6.08 12.92
C THR A 23 -7.65 -6.47 11.48
N LEU A 24 -7.81 -5.57 10.51
CA LEU A 24 -7.44 -5.81 9.12
C LEU A 24 -5.93 -6.10 8.97
N MET A 25 -5.08 -5.30 9.62
CA MET A 25 -3.63 -5.46 9.52
C MET A 25 -3.14 -6.74 10.21
N ASP A 26 -3.67 -7.07 11.40
CA ASP A 26 -3.34 -8.29 12.12
C ASP A 26 -3.70 -9.55 11.28
N GLN A 27 -4.83 -9.51 10.60
CA GLN A 27 -5.24 -10.60 9.70
C GLN A 27 -4.37 -10.70 8.42
N ALA A 28 -3.88 -9.57 7.93
CA ALA A 28 -3.05 -9.54 6.73
C ALA A 28 -1.59 -9.96 6.99
N TYR A 29 -1.08 -9.72 8.19
CA TYR A 29 0.32 -9.89 8.56
C TYR A 29 0.54 -10.85 9.74
N PRO A 30 -0.03 -12.07 9.71
CA PRO A 30 0.22 -13.05 10.76
C PRO A 30 1.71 -13.38 10.81
N GLY A 31 2.34 -13.18 11.98
CA GLY A 31 3.77 -13.45 12.18
C GLY A 31 4.74 -12.42 11.58
N LEU A 32 4.26 -11.29 11.04
CA LEU A 32 5.09 -10.21 10.48
C LEU A 32 5.02 -8.89 11.28
N GLY A 33 4.71 -8.98 12.57
CA GLY A 33 4.61 -7.81 13.46
C GLY A 33 3.19 -7.28 13.65
N GLY A 34 2.23 -7.71 12.83
CA GLY A 34 0.82 -7.30 12.95
C GLY A 34 0.55 -5.85 12.57
N ALA A 35 -0.42 -5.25 13.24
CA ALA A 35 -0.85 -3.88 12.98
C ALA A 35 0.19 -2.84 13.45
N TRP A 36 0.24 -1.74 12.71
CA TRP A 36 1.02 -0.57 13.12
C TRP A 36 0.46 0.00 14.43
N PRO A 37 1.32 0.56 15.28
CA PRO A 37 0.90 1.18 16.54
C PRO A 37 -0.13 2.30 16.33
N SER A 38 -1.05 2.45 17.28
CA SER A 38 -2.10 3.50 17.18
C SER A 38 -1.54 4.90 17.01
N HIS A 39 -0.48 5.23 17.74
CA HIS A 39 0.14 6.55 17.66
C HIS A 39 0.71 6.86 16.27
N THR A 40 1.19 5.84 15.56
CA THR A 40 1.67 5.97 14.17
C THR A 40 0.50 6.25 13.23
N ILE A 41 -0.56 5.44 13.31
CA ILE A 41 -1.77 5.64 12.50
C ILE A 41 -2.41 7.01 12.77
N PHE A 42 -2.49 7.42 14.04
CA PHE A 42 -3.05 8.73 14.41
C PHE A 42 -2.21 9.89 13.86
N ARG A 43 -0.88 9.76 13.88
CA ARG A 43 0.02 10.75 13.28
C ARG A 43 -0.19 10.88 11.78
N LEU A 44 -0.32 9.75 11.06
CA LEU A 44 -0.60 9.76 9.62
C LEU A 44 -1.92 10.48 9.32
N ILE A 45 -2.96 10.18 10.10
CA ILE A 45 -4.28 10.83 9.97
C ILE A 45 -4.19 12.32 10.27
N ASP A 46 -3.42 12.74 11.28
CA ASP A 46 -3.25 14.15 11.63
C ASP A 46 -2.45 14.94 10.60
N GLN A 47 -1.42 14.32 10.02
CA GLN A 47 -0.51 14.99 9.09
C GLN A 47 -1.03 15.02 7.65
N PHE A 48 -1.70 13.96 7.21
CA PHE A 48 -2.18 13.82 5.85
C PHE A 48 -3.44 12.94 5.81
N PRO A 49 -4.60 13.44 6.28
CA PRO A 49 -5.83 12.66 6.36
C PRO A 49 -6.31 12.13 5.00
N GLU A 50 -6.14 12.90 3.93
CA GLU A 50 -6.55 12.50 2.58
C GLU A 50 -5.73 11.33 2.04
N GLY A 51 -4.50 11.15 2.51
CA GLY A 51 -3.62 10.04 2.17
C GLY A 51 -3.97 8.73 2.88
N GLN A 52 -4.85 8.78 3.90
CA GLN A 52 -5.29 7.63 4.67
C GLN A 52 -6.67 7.20 4.19
N ILE A 53 -6.69 6.30 3.20
CA ILE A 53 -7.90 5.93 2.46
C ILE A 53 -8.45 4.62 3.00
N GLY A 54 -9.78 4.57 3.22
CA GLY A 54 -10.52 3.37 3.57
C GLY A 54 -11.55 2.98 2.52
N ILE A 55 -11.94 1.71 2.53
CA ILE A 55 -13.16 1.21 1.90
C ILE A 55 -14.02 0.59 2.99
N VAL A 56 -15.26 1.02 3.07
CA VAL A 56 -16.27 0.45 3.97
C VAL A 56 -17.32 -0.30 3.16
N ASP A 57 -17.84 -1.39 3.73
CA ASP A 57 -19.03 -2.11 3.28
C ASP A 57 -20.05 -2.09 4.41
N ASP A 58 -21.18 -1.43 4.19
CA ASP A 58 -22.22 -1.19 5.22
C ASP A 58 -21.63 -0.66 6.55
N GLY A 59 -20.68 0.28 6.47
CA GLY A 59 -20.03 0.90 7.64
C GLY A 59 -18.90 0.09 8.28
N VAL A 60 -18.63 -1.12 7.78
CA VAL A 60 -17.50 -1.95 8.24
C VAL A 60 -16.29 -1.73 7.34
N LEU A 61 -15.13 -1.46 7.92
CA LEU A 61 -13.89 -1.25 7.19
C LEU A 61 -13.38 -2.58 6.59
N VAL A 62 -13.30 -2.64 5.25
CA VAL A 62 -12.92 -3.86 4.51
C VAL A 62 -11.64 -3.68 3.69
N GLY A 63 -11.12 -2.49 3.61
CA GLY A 63 -9.84 -2.21 2.95
C GLY A 63 -9.24 -0.88 3.39
N ILE A 64 -7.92 -0.80 3.39
CA ILE A 64 -7.17 0.43 3.71
C ILE A 64 -6.00 0.62 2.77
N ALA A 65 -5.62 1.88 2.57
CA ALA A 65 -4.37 2.29 1.93
C ALA A 65 -3.77 3.45 2.71
N LEU A 66 -2.55 3.28 3.20
CA LEU A 66 -1.80 4.28 3.95
C LEU A 66 -0.74 4.93 3.05
N SER A 67 -0.62 6.25 3.10
CA SER A 67 0.30 7.00 2.26
C SER A 67 0.87 8.21 2.99
N VAL A 68 2.03 8.69 2.53
CA VAL A 68 2.64 9.97 2.93
C VAL A 68 3.04 10.75 1.68
N GLN A 69 3.12 12.07 1.80
CA GLN A 69 3.82 12.90 0.82
C GLN A 69 5.31 12.88 1.11
N VAL A 70 6.12 12.83 0.06
CA VAL A 70 7.58 12.78 0.16
C VAL A 70 8.22 13.60 -0.96
N ASP A 71 9.47 14.03 -0.73
CA ASP A 71 10.31 14.59 -1.79
C ASP A 71 10.71 13.49 -2.77
N TYR A 72 10.31 13.64 -4.03
CA TYR A 72 10.65 12.68 -5.09
C TYR A 72 12.15 12.56 -5.32
N GLY A 73 12.88 13.67 -5.23
CA GLY A 73 14.33 13.71 -5.42
C GLY A 73 15.04 12.80 -4.41
N ARG A 74 14.57 12.79 -3.17
CA ARG A 74 15.09 11.92 -2.11
C ARG A 74 14.70 10.45 -2.33
N PHE A 75 13.42 10.16 -2.49
CA PHE A 75 12.90 8.79 -2.46
C PHE A 75 12.82 8.11 -3.84
N SER A 76 13.08 8.81 -4.92
CA SER A 76 13.36 8.18 -6.22
C SER A 76 14.81 7.62 -6.29
N ASN A 77 15.68 8.00 -5.37
CA ASN A 77 17.03 7.47 -5.20
C ASN A 77 17.02 6.18 -4.35
N PRO A 78 18.13 5.42 -4.30
CA PRO A 78 18.24 4.24 -3.46
C PRO A 78 17.94 4.58 -2.00
N HIS A 79 16.97 3.89 -1.41
CA HIS A 79 16.57 3.99 -0.02
C HIS A 79 16.10 2.62 0.47
N THR A 80 15.91 2.45 1.75
CA THR A 80 15.28 1.27 2.34
C THR A 80 13.85 1.60 2.74
N TYR A 81 13.05 0.57 3.04
CA TYR A 81 11.71 0.79 3.62
C TYR A 81 11.82 1.50 4.98
N GLU A 82 12.85 1.20 5.75
CA GLU A 82 13.12 1.82 7.04
C GLU A 82 13.37 3.32 6.94
N ASP A 83 14.00 3.79 5.87
CA ASP A 83 14.21 5.23 5.61
C ASP A 83 12.89 6.00 5.45
N ILE A 84 11.79 5.30 5.12
CA ILE A 84 10.45 5.89 5.01
C ILE A 84 9.72 5.83 6.34
N VAL A 85 9.73 4.65 6.99
CA VAL A 85 8.88 4.41 8.18
C VAL A 85 9.58 4.72 9.49
N ASP A 86 10.93 4.78 9.50
CA ASP A 86 11.78 5.07 10.66
C ASP A 86 11.29 4.35 11.93
N GLY A 87 11.20 3.01 11.85
CA GLY A 87 10.68 2.16 12.92
C GLY A 87 9.18 2.30 13.20
N HIS A 88 8.41 2.90 12.29
CA HIS A 88 7.01 3.31 12.42
C HIS A 88 6.77 4.44 13.46
N ASP A 89 7.75 4.75 14.29
CA ASP A 89 7.62 5.76 15.32
C ASP A 89 7.80 7.20 14.81
N ARG A 90 8.50 7.37 13.70
CA ARG A 90 8.82 8.67 13.12
C ARG A 90 8.37 8.86 11.68
N VAL A 91 7.51 7.98 11.16
CA VAL A 91 6.93 8.17 9.84
C VAL A 91 6.33 9.58 9.73
N PHE A 92 6.68 10.28 8.66
CA PHE A 92 6.33 11.69 8.47
C PHE A 92 5.83 11.93 7.05
N SER A 93 4.75 12.71 6.94
CA SER A 93 4.28 13.24 5.66
C SER A 93 4.80 14.66 5.50
N ASP A 94 5.59 14.88 4.45
CA ASP A 94 6.12 16.20 4.11
C ASP A 94 5.06 16.97 3.31
N PRO A 95 4.45 18.04 3.85
CA PRO A 95 3.44 18.81 3.14
C PRO A 95 3.96 19.53 1.89
N GLU A 96 5.29 19.73 1.79
CA GLU A 96 5.96 20.30 0.61
C GLU A 96 6.42 19.20 -0.37
N GLY A 97 6.17 17.93 -0.05
CA GLY A 97 6.53 16.78 -0.88
C GLY A 97 5.79 16.79 -2.22
N ASP A 98 6.47 16.42 -3.28
CA ASP A 98 5.96 16.43 -4.66
C ASP A 98 5.61 15.03 -5.19
N ALA A 99 5.66 14.00 -4.34
CA ALA A 99 5.27 12.64 -4.67
C ALA A 99 4.48 11.97 -3.53
N LEU A 100 3.62 11.02 -3.88
CA LEU A 100 2.92 10.16 -2.93
C LEU A 100 3.72 8.88 -2.70
N TYR A 101 4.02 8.53 -1.46
CA TYR A 101 4.59 7.23 -1.12
C TYR A 101 3.53 6.33 -0.50
N GLY A 102 3.21 5.22 -1.19
CA GLY A 102 2.31 4.20 -0.69
C GLY A 102 3.01 3.32 0.34
N LEU A 103 2.60 3.44 1.60
CA LEU A 103 3.16 2.68 2.72
C LEU A 103 2.58 1.27 2.79
N ASP A 104 1.26 1.16 2.68
CA ASP A 104 0.55 -0.10 2.83
C ASP A 104 -0.76 -0.15 2.04
N VAL A 105 -1.20 -1.36 1.69
CA VAL A 105 -2.53 -1.66 1.14
C VAL A 105 -2.99 -2.99 1.71
N VAL A 106 -4.08 -2.98 2.45
CA VAL A 106 -4.67 -4.18 3.06
C VAL A 106 -6.13 -4.31 2.64
N ILE A 107 -6.52 -5.51 2.25
CA ILE A 107 -7.93 -5.87 1.94
C ILE A 107 -8.32 -7.07 2.80
N SER A 108 -9.50 -6.99 3.38
CA SER A 108 -10.12 -8.11 4.11
C SER A 108 -10.14 -9.38 3.25
N SER A 109 -9.80 -10.51 3.85
CA SER A 109 -9.80 -11.80 3.16
C SER A 109 -11.17 -12.18 2.60
N THR A 110 -12.26 -11.74 3.26
CA THR A 110 -13.65 -11.98 2.85
C THR A 110 -14.09 -11.16 1.63
N HIS A 111 -13.33 -10.09 1.28
CA HIS A 111 -13.62 -9.20 0.16
C HIS A 111 -12.60 -9.30 -0.98
N ARG A 112 -11.77 -10.37 -0.97
CA ARG A 112 -10.85 -10.65 -2.09
C ARG A 112 -11.62 -10.96 -3.37
N GLY A 113 -11.02 -10.65 -4.51
CA GLY A 113 -11.68 -10.85 -5.82
C GLY A 113 -12.63 -9.71 -6.24
N MET A 114 -13.03 -8.81 -5.33
CA MET A 114 -13.92 -7.67 -5.60
C MET A 114 -13.20 -6.44 -6.17
N ARG A 115 -11.94 -6.57 -6.56
CA ARG A 115 -11.09 -5.49 -7.11
C ARG A 115 -10.90 -4.28 -6.18
N LEU A 116 -11.08 -4.47 -4.86
CA LEU A 116 -10.97 -3.36 -3.89
C LEU A 116 -9.56 -2.75 -3.86
N GLY A 117 -8.52 -3.57 -4.01
CA GLY A 117 -7.15 -3.06 -4.12
C GLY A 117 -6.98 -2.09 -5.28
N ARG A 118 -7.56 -2.40 -6.46
CA ARG A 118 -7.55 -1.48 -7.61
C ARG A 118 -8.27 -0.17 -7.28
N ARG A 119 -9.44 -0.23 -6.63
CA ARG A 119 -10.17 0.99 -6.23
C ARG A 119 -9.35 1.87 -5.30
N LEU A 120 -8.55 1.28 -4.37
CA LEU A 120 -7.64 2.03 -3.51
C LEU A 120 -6.50 2.69 -4.32
N TYR A 121 -5.95 1.99 -5.32
CA TYR A 121 -4.96 2.61 -6.21
C TYR A 121 -5.54 3.70 -7.10
N ASP A 122 -6.76 3.53 -7.59
CA ASP A 122 -7.46 4.58 -8.35
C ASP A 122 -7.71 5.82 -7.49
N ALA A 123 -8.08 5.63 -6.20
CA ALA A 123 -8.21 6.73 -5.24
C ALA A 123 -6.86 7.44 -4.97
N ARG A 124 -5.75 6.71 -4.85
CA ARG A 124 -4.41 7.31 -4.75
C ARG A 124 -4.03 8.10 -6.01
N LYS A 125 -4.35 7.59 -7.20
CA LYS A 125 -4.11 8.31 -8.46
C LYS A 125 -4.91 9.61 -8.52
N GLU A 126 -6.16 9.59 -8.06
CA GLU A 126 -6.99 10.78 -7.98
C GLU A 126 -6.44 11.79 -6.96
N LEU A 127 -6.01 11.32 -5.80
CA LEU A 127 -5.33 12.13 -4.79
C LEU A 127 -4.08 12.83 -5.37
N CYS A 128 -3.27 12.10 -6.15
CA CYS A 128 -2.10 12.69 -6.81
C CYS A 128 -2.47 13.80 -7.78
N ARG A 129 -3.58 13.68 -8.52
CA ARG A 129 -4.06 14.75 -9.41
C ARG A 129 -4.51 15.97 -8.61
N GLN A 130 -5.27 15.76 -7.53
CA GLN A 130 -5.79 16.84 -6.67
C GLN A 130 -4.66 17.64 -6.00
N TYR A 131 -3.61 16.96 -5.58
CA TYR A 131 -2.43 17.56 -4.92
C TYR A 131 -1.31 17.95 -5.90
N ASN A 132 -1.53 17.76 -7.22
CA ASN A 132 -0.53 17.98 -8.26
C ASN A 132 0.80 17.26 -7.99
N LEU A 133 0.73 16.04 -7.45
CA LEU A 133 1.91 15.22 -7.19
C LEU A 133 2.37 14.54 -8.49
N ARG A 134 3.68 14.50 -8.69
CA ARG A 134 4.29 14.04 -9.95
C ARG A 134 4.36 12.51 -10.10
N ALA A 135 4.26 11.77 -9.00
CA ALA A 135 4.39 10.31 -9.02
C ALA A 135 3.76 9.65 -7.78
N ILE A 136 3.44 8.35 -7.92
CA ILE A 136 3.23 7.45 -6.80
C ILE A 136 4.43 6.53 -6.70
N LEU A 137 5.08 6.49 -5.54
CA LEU A 137 6.16 5.57 -5.21
C LEU A 137 5.62 4.49 -4.27
N ALA A 138 6.16 3.29 -4.34
CA ALA A 138 5.87 2.23 -3.38
C ALA A 138 7.02 1.22 -3.32
N GLY A 139 7.33 0.75 -2.12
CA GLY A 139 8.16 -0.43 -1.94
C GLY A 139 7.32 -1.70 -2.10
N GLY A 140 7.68 -2.57 -3.05
CA GLY A 140 7.02 -3.85 -3.24
C GLY A 140 7.88 -5.00 -2.75
N ARG A 141 7.25 -6.00 -2.08
CA ARG A 141 7.89 -7.29 -1.80
C ARG A 141 7.64 -8.24 -2.95
N ILE A 142 8.54 -9.20 -3.12
CA ILE A 142 8.44 -10.30 -4.09
C ILE A 142 8.37 -11.65 -3.34
N PRO A 143 7.24 -11.94 -2.63
CA PRO A 143 7.18 -13.07 -1.70
C PRO A 143 7.41 -14.43 -2.35
N ARG A 144 7.07 -14.60 -3.61
CA ARG A 144 7.30 -15.88 -4.30
C ARG A 144 8.71 -16.06 -4.85
N TYR A 145 9.55 -15.04 -4.83
CA TYR A 145 10.96 -15.15 -5.19
C TYR A 145 11.68 -16.23 -4.37
N TYR A 146 11.27 -16.45 -3.12
CA TYR A 146 11.81 -17.49 -2.28
C TYR A 146 11.85 -18.87 -2.99
N ASN A 147 10.83 -19.20 -3.77
CA ASN A 147 10.75 -20.48 -4.48
C ASN A 147 11.69 -20.57 -5.69
N HIS A 148 12.29 -19.48 -6.12
CA HIS A 148 13.12 -19.36 -7.31
C HIS A 148 14.54 -18.89 -7.02
N SER A 149 14.85 -18.61 -5.75
CA SER A 149 16.12 -18.00 -5.33
C SER A 149 17.37 -18.86 -5.60
N ALA A 150 17.20 -20.19 -5.78
CA ALA A 150 18.27 -21.08 -6.17
C ALA A 150 18.55 -21.11 -7.68
N GLU A 151 17.60 -20.64 -8.51
CA GLU A 151 17.63 -20.78 -9.97
C GLU A 151 17.89 -19.45 -10.69
N MET A 152 17.51 -18.33 -10.06
CA MET A 152 17.61 -17.02 -10.70
C MET A 152 17.82 -15.88 -9.68
N THR A 153 18.36 -14.77 -10.15
CA THR A 153 18.52 -13.54 -9.38
C THR A 153 17.18 -12.83 -9.15
N PRO A 154 17.06 -11.92 -8.15
CA PRO A 154 15.84 -11.13 -7.97
C PRO A 154 15.42 -10.31 -9.20
N MET A 155 16.40 -9.81 -9.98
CA MET A 155 16.10 -9.05 -11.21
C MET A 155 15.53 -9.93 -12.31
N GLU A 156 16.13 -11.10 -12.56
CA GLU A 156 15.59 -12.07 -13.52
C GLU A 156 14.18 -12.53 -13.16
N TYR A 157 13.92 -12.73 -11.85
CA TYR A 157 12.58 -13.04 -11.37
C TYR A 157 11.58 -11.90 -11.66
N ILE A 158 11.96 -10.66 -11.36
CA ILE A 158 11.14 -9.47 -11.63
C ILE A 158 10.82 -9.35 -13.12
N GLU A 159 11.82 -9.51 -13.99
CA GLU A 159 11.65 -9.46 -15.44
C GLU A 159 10.67 -10.54 -15.94
N LYS A 160 10.78 -11.77 -15.42
CA LYS A 160 9.84 -12.85 -15.76
C LYS A 160 8.41 -12.57 -15.28
N VAL A 161 8.23 -11.93 -14.13
CA VAL A 161 6.91 -11.51 -13.66
C VAL A 161 6.33 -10.39 -14.53
N ASP A 162 7.16 -9.42 -14.93
CA ASP A 162 6.76 -8.33 -15.82
C ASP A 162 6.34 -8.85 -17.20
N HIS A 163 7.08 -9.81 -17.76
CA HIS A 163 6.75 -10.49 -19.01
C HIS A 163 5.61 -11.53 -18.87
N LYS A 164 5.02 -11.68 -17.67
CA LYS A 164 3.94 -12.63 -17.36
C LYS A 164 4.33 -14.11 -17.54
N GLU A 165 5.61 -14.43 -17.52
CA GLU A 165 6.14 -15.78 -17.49
C GLU A 165 6.00 -16.42 -16.10
N LEU A 166 6.07 -15.59 -15.06
CA LEU A 166 5.83 -15.95 -13.65
C LEU A 166 4.76 -15.06 -13.05
N TYR A 167 4.19 -15.53 -11.94
CA TYR A 167 3.21 -14.76 -11.16
C TYR A 167 3.69 -14.54 -9.73
N ASP A 168 3.76 -13.28 -9.32
CA ASP A 168 3.97 -12.86 -7.93
C ASP A 168 2.75 -12.04 -7.47
N PRO A 169 2.12 -12.37 -6.32
CA PRO A 169 0.87 -11.74 -5.93
C PRO A 169 0.97 -10.23 -5.67
N ILE A 170 2.12 -9.75 -5.20
CA ILE A 170 2.33 -8.32 -4.92
C ILE A 170 2.81 -7.61 -6.18
N LEU A 171 3.89 -8.09 -6.80
CA LEU A 171 4.46 -7.44 -7.97
C LEU A 171 3.48 -7.44 -9.16
N SER A 172 2.85 -8.58 -9.45
CA SER A 172 1.85 -8.65 -10.55
C SER A 172 0.66 -7.72 -10.31
N PHE A 173 0.24 -7.56 -9.05
CA PHE A 173 -0.81 -6.61 -8.70
C PHE A 173 -0.36 -5.16 -8.91
N GLN A 174 0.85 -4.78 -8.50
CA GLN A 174 1.39 -3.43 -8.73
C GLN A 174 1.52 -3.14 -10.23
N LEU A 175 2.12 -4.04 -11.00
CA LEU A 175 2.25 -3.91 -12.47
C LEU A 175 0.87 -3.76 -13.15
N SER A 176 -0.15 -4.49 -12.70
CA SER A 176 -1.52 -4.38 -13.23
C SER A 176 -2.23 -3.06 -12.87
N ASN A 177 -1.65 -2.25 -11.99
CA ASN A 177 -2.10 -0.92 -11.60
C ASN A 177 -1.18 0.20 -12.12
N ASP A 178 -0.49 -0.04 -13.24
CA ASP A 178 0.36 0.91 -13.96
C ASP A 178 1.66 1.29 -13.24
N PHE A 179 2.10 0.49 -12.26
CA PHE A 179 3.42 0.65 -11.69
C PHE A 179 4.49 0.06 -12.62
N GLN A 180 5.66 0.64 -12.56
CA GLN A 180 6.87 0.15 -13.22
C GLN A 180 7.95 -0.09 -12.19
N VAL A 181 8.68 -1.20 -12.34
CA VAL A 181 9.82 -1.48 -11.47
C VAL A 181 10.96 -0.51 -11.80
N LYS A 182 11.30 0.32 -10.85
CA LYS A 182 12.38 1.30 -10.98
C LYS A 182 13.73 0.69 -10.62
N ARG A 183 13.76 -0.07 -9.55
CA ARG A 183 14.97 -0.69 -9.00
C ARG A 183 14.68 -1.74 -7.97
N LEU A 184 15.69 -2.52 -7.64
CA LEU A 184 15.72 -3.39 -6.46
C LEU A 184 16.24 -2.60 -5.27
N LEU A 185 15.51 -2.61 -4.16
CA LEU A 185 15.98 -2.06 -2.89
C LEU A 185 16.81 -3.13 -2.17
N LYS A 186 17.97 -2.73 -1.66
CA LYS A 186 18.79 -3.60 -0.81
C LYS A 186 18.28 -3.53 0.62
N LYS A 187 18.41 -4.64 1.34
CA LYS A 187 18.19 -4.68 2.79
C LYS A 187 19.31 -3.94 3.50
#